data_2494957b56070f7d340229321caaf2be
#
_entry.id   2494957b56070f7d340229321caaf2be
#
_cell.length_a   1.000
_cell.length_b   1.000
_cell.length_c   1.000
_cell.angle_alpha   90.00
_cell.angle_beta   90.00
_cell.angle_gamma   90.00
#
_symmetry.space_group_name_H-M   'P 1'
#
loop_
_entity.id
_entity.type
_entity.pdbx_description
1 polymer ?
#
loop_
_entity_poly.entity_id
_entity_poly.type
_entity_poly.pdbx_seq_one_letter_code
_entity_poly.pdbx_strand_id
1 'polypeptide(L)'
;MPDATGLELIAQSVRDRLGESAVVGTGFHRDEATLEVAPEHVADAVRYLARDADEPFEFLASLHGCDYHPHEPRLGVHYQLLSRRRVERLGIKTRVGTDDPRVRSVVDLFPGANFQEREVYDFFGVVFDGHPDLRRILLPEDYEGYPQRRDFPIGGEPVLFTFNEDQMPRWWEKESGGWQQGENGR
;
A
#
# COMPACT_ATOMS: atom_id res chain seq x y z
N MET A 1 -6.79 15.82 15.89
CA MET A 1 -5.47 15.38 15.38
C MET A 1 -4.43 15.76 16.39
N PRO A 2 -3.41 14.94 16.64
CA PRO A 2 -2.29 15.39 17.46
C PRO A 2 -1.72 16.65 16.82
N ASP A 3 -1.43 17.65 17.63
CA ASP A 3 -0.62 18.80 17.21
C ASP A 3 0.85 18.36 17.04
N ALA A 4 1.72 19.28 16.62
CA ALA A 4 3.13 18.96 16.44
C ALA A 4 3.80 18.44 17.72
N THR A 5 3.39 18.93 18.90
CA THR A 5 3.90 18.47 20.20
C THR A 5 3.40 17.07 20.52
N GLY A 6 2.12 16.79 20.30
CA GLY A 6 1.55 15.46 20.50
C GLY A 6 2.15 14.42 19.56
N LEU A 7 2.47 14.80 18.30
CA LEU A 7 3.16 13.93 17.36
C LEU A 7 4.56 13.54 17.87
N GLU A 8 5.33 14.48 18.42
CA GLU A 8 6.67 14.16 18.97
C GLU A 8 6.58 13.25 20.21
N LEU A 9 5.56 13.40 21.04
CA LEU A 9 5.32 12.49 22.17
C LEU A 9 5.00 11.08 21.69
N ILE A 10 4.18 10.95 20.64
CA ILE A 10 3.88 9.66 20.01
C ILE A 10 5.16 9.06 19.41
N ALA A 11 5.95 9.87 18.69
CA ALA A 11 7.23 9.44 18.12
C ALA A 11 8.19 8.93 19.20
N GLN A 12 8.28 9.64 20.32
CA GLN A 12 9.13 9.23 21.44
C GLN A 12 8.64 7.91 22.05
N SER A 13 7.34 7.74 22.25
CA SER A 13 6.80 6.48 22.77
C SER A 13 7.09 5.27 21.87
N VAL A 14 7.10 5.48 20.54
CA VAL A 14 7.50 4.45 19.57
C VAL A 14 8.99 4.14 19.67
N ARG A 15 9.85 5.16 19.80
CA ARG A 15 11.30 4.97 20.01
C ARG A 15 11.58 4.21 21.30
N ASP A 16 10.95 4.59 22.39
CA ASP A 16 11.11 3.93 23.68
C ASP A 16 10.72 2.44 23.63
N ARG A 17 9.73 2.11 22.80
CA ARG A 17 9.20 0.74 22.65
C ARG A 17 10.00 -0.12 21.68
N LEU A 18 10.42 0.44 20.55
CA LEU A 18 11.00 -0.29 19.41
C LEU A 18 12.48 0.05 19.14
N GLY A 19 13.02 1.07 19.79
CA GLY A 19 14.37 1.56 19.61
C GLY A 19 14.42 2.85 18.77
N GLU A 20 15.49 3.60 18.94
CA GLU A 20 15.70 4.92 18.31
C GLU A 20 15.64 4.85 16.76
N SER A 21 16.08 3.74 16.16
CA SER A 21 16.07 3.54 14.71
C SER A 21 14.68 3.32 14.12
N ALA A 22 13.68 3.05 14.95
CA ALA A 22 12.33 2.75 14.46
C ALA A 22 11.66 3.95 13.82
N VAL A 23 11.92 5.16 14.33
CA VAL A 23 11.33 6.40 13.82
C VAL A 23 12.34 7.17 12.99
N VAL A 24 12.10 7.25 11.69
CA VAL A 24 12.94 7.96 10.71
C VAL A 24 12.67 9.46 10.76
N GLY A 25 11.42 9.86 10.99
CA GLY A 25 11.05 11.26 11.05
C GLY A 25 9.59 11.49 11.42
N THR A 26 9.26 12.75 11.64
CA THR A 26 7.91 13.22 11.88
C THR A 26 7.55 14.30 10.85
N GLY A 27 6.30 14.35 10.45
CA GLY A 27 5.80 15.35 9.53
C GLY A 27 4.45 15.89 10.00
N PHE A 28 4.31 17.22 10.00
CA PHE A 28 3.06 17.86 10.26
C PHE A 28 2.76 18.84 9.13
N HIS A 29 1.71 18.55 8.37
CA HIS A 29 1.36 19.36 7.20
C HIS A 29 -0.16 19.42 7.04
N ARG A 30 -0.73 20.61 6.89
CA ARG A 30 -2.18 20.84 6.71
C ARG A 30 -3.04 20.12 7.76
N ASP A 31 -2.62 20.22 9.02
CA ASP A 31 -3.25 19.56 10.17
C ASP A 31 -3.19 18.02 10.14
N GLU A 32 -2.36 17.43 9.27
CA GLU A 32 -2.11 15.99 9.25
C GLU A 32 -0.78 15.66 9.92
N ALA A 33 -0.87 14.86 10.99
CA ALA A 33 0.28 14.32 11.69
C ALA A 33 0.72 13.00 11.02
N THR A 34 1.99 12.90 10.67
CA THR A 34 2.57 11.68 10.05
C THR A 34 3.84 11.28 10.75
N LEU A 35 3.94 10.00 11.10
CA LEU A 35 5.13 9.36 11.63
C LEU A 35 5.78 8.53 10.52
N GLU A 36 7.05 8.82 10.20
CA GLU A 36 7.82 8.01 9.27
C GLU A 36 8.59 6.94 10.04
N VAL A 37 8.34 5.67 9.72
CA VAL A 37 8.84 4.49 10.44
C VAL A 37 9.68 3.66 9.49
N ALA A 38 10.79 3.11 9.99
CA ALA A 38 11.64 2.20 9.23
C ALA A 38 10.87 0.93 8.82
N PRO A 39 11.08 0.39 7.61
CA PRO A 39 10.29 -0.71 7.05
C PRO A 39 10.22 -1.95 7.96
N GLU A 40 11.34 -2.29 8.59
CA GLU A 40 11.45 -3.43 9.51
C GLU A 40 10.61 -3.28 10.77
N HIS A 41 10.29 -2.06 11.17
CA HIS A 41 9.55 -1.74 12.40
C HIS A 41 8.09 -1.34 12.15
N VAL A 42 7.66 -1.13 10.89
CA VAL A 42 6.34 -0.54 10.62
C VAL A 42 5.18 -1.35 11.17
N ALA A 43 5.18 -2.67 11.03
CA ALA A 43 4.10 -3.53 11.54
C ALA A 43 4.05 -3.52 13.08
N ASP A 44 5.21 -3.49 13.73
CA ASP A 44 5.28 -3.45 15.18
C ASP A 44 4.89 -2.07 15.74
N ALA A 45 5.23 -0.98 15.03
CA ALA A 45 4.78 0.37 15.36
C ALA A 45 3.25 0.51 15.21
N VAL A 46 2.69 0.00 14.10
CA VAL A 46 1.24 -0.04 13.91
C VAL A 46 0.55 -0.84 15.01
N ARG A 47 1.11 -2.00 15.39
CA ARG A 47 0.59 -2.84 16.48
C ARG A 47 0.62 -2.11 17.81
N TYR A 48 1.78 -1.53 18.16
CA TYR A 48 1.95 -0.78 19.39
C TYR A 48 0.92 0.37 19.49
N LEU A 49 0.83 1.20 18.47
CA LEU A 49 -0.06 2.35 18.45
C LEU A 49 -1.55 1.96 18.43
N ALA A 50 -1.88 0.79 17.86
CA ALA A 50 -3.27 0.34 17.77
C ALA A 50 -3.77 -0.40 19.01
N ARG A 51 -2.86 -1.00 19.82
CA ARG A 51 -3.25 -1.91 20.91
C ARG A 51 -2.63 -1.60 22.27
N ASP A 52 -1.33 -1.27 22.27
CA ASP A 52 -0.53 -1.27 23.49
C ASP A 52 -0.29 0.16 24.02
N ALA A 53 -0.50 1.19 23.22
CA ALA A 53 -0.38 2.58 23.65
C ALA A 53 -1.49 2.94 24.65
N ASP A 54 -1.20 3.85 25.59
CA ASP A 54 -2.16 4.32 26.60
C ASP A 54 -3.45 4.88 25.95
N GLU A 55 -3.29 5.53 24.82
CA GLU A 55 -4.39 6.06 24.02
C GLU A 55 -4.33 5.51 22.58
N PRO A 56 -4.90 4.33 22.33
CA PRO A 56 -4.71 3.63 21.08
C PRO A 56 -5.46 4.27 19.90
N PHE A 57 -4.88 4.06 18.70
CA PHE A 57 -5.50 4.32 17.41
C PHE A 57 -6.06 2.99 16.87
N GLU A 58 -7.18 2.58 17.38
CA GLU A 58 -7.73 1.23 17.27
C GLU A 58 -8.32 0.86 15.91
N PHE A 59 -8.37 1.80 14.96
CA PHE A 59 -8.99 1.58 13.66
C PHE A 59 -8.05 1.95 12.52
N LEU A 60 -7.87 1.04 11.57
CA LEU A 60 -7.21 1.31 10.29
C LEU A 60 -8.24 1.88 9.30
N ALA A 61 -8.17 3.17 9.06
CA ALA A 61 -9.08 3.86 8.16
C ALA A 61 -8.73 3.62 6.69
N SER A 62 -7.44 3.60 6.36
CA SER A 62 -6.96 3.24 5.02
C SER A 62 -5.50 2.77 5.06
N LEU A 63 -5.13 1.95 4.07
CA LEU A 63 -3.77 1.59 3.73
C LEU A 63 -3.61 1.79 2.22
N HIS A 64 -2.60 2.51 1.79
CA HIS A 64 -2.38 2.80 0.37
C HIS A 64 -0.91 2.95 0.02
N GLY A 65 -0.60 2.73 -1.25
CA GLY A 65 0.74 2.92 -1.80
C GLY A 65 0.95 4.31 -2.39
N CYS A 66 2.22 4.72 -2.50
CA CYS A 66 2.63 5.93 -3.20
C CYS A 66 4.00 5.74 -3.83
N ASP A 67 4.21 6.28 -5.03
CA ASP A 67 5.51 6.32 -5.68
C ASP A 67 6.12 7.72 -5.58
N TYR A 68 7.23 7.83 -4.88
CA TYR A 68 7.97 9.07 -4.64
C TYR A 68 9.03 9.40 -5.71
N HIS A 69 9.01 8.66 -6.85
CA HIS A 69 9.96 8.93 -7.93
C HIS A 69 10.12 10.45 -8.19
N PRO A 70 11.34 11.00 -8.31
CA PRO A 70 12.65 10.32 -8.35
C PRO A 70 13.35 10.15 -6.99
N HIS A 71 12.67 10.36 -5.87
CA HIS A 71 13.28 10.30 -4.53
C HIS A 71 13.38 8.87 -4.02
N GLU A 72 14.54 8.52 -3.45
CA GLU A 72 14.77 7.22 -2.80
C GLU A 72 14.71 7.33 -1.25
N PRO A 73 14.27 6.28 -0.55
CA PRO A 73 13.60 5.07 -1.02
C PRO A 73 12.29 5.42 -1.71
N ARG A 74 11.99 4.72 -2.81
CA ARG A 74 11.01 5.20 -3.78
C ARG A 74 9.56 4.89 -3.44
N LEU A 75 9.26 3.65 -3.02
CA LEU A 75 7.90 3.21 -2.79
C LEU A 75 7.49 3.47 -1.34
N GLY A 76 6.37 4.14 -1.15
CA GLY A 76 5.81 4.39 0.17
C GLY A 76 4.57 3.55 0.45
N VAL A 77 4.44 3.07 1.68
CA VAL A 77 3.21 2.49 2.21
C VAL A 77 2.73 3.37 3.34
N HIS A 78 1.48 3.80 3.26
CA HIS A 78 0.84 4.69 4.21
C HIS A 78 -0.29 3.97 4.93
N TYR A 79 -0.30 4.07 6.24
CA TYR A 79 -1.35 3.56 7.11
C TYR A 79 -2.03 4.76 7.79
N GLN A 80 -3.32 4.91 7.60
CA GLN A 80 -4.10 5.94 8.28
C GLN A 80 -4.83 5.32 9.47
N LEU A 81 -4.32 5.56 10.66
CA LEU A 81 -4.92 5.12 11.88
C LEU A 81 -5.88 6.17 12.44
N LEU A 82 -6.96 5.70 13.06
CA LEU A 82 -7.98 6.53 13.68
C LEU A 82 -8.23 6.07 15.12
N SER A 83 -8.17 7.01 16.06
CA SER A 83 -8.70 6.84 17.40
C SER A 83 -10.14 7.37 17.44
N ARG A 84 -11.12 6.48 17.65
CA ARG A 84 -12.53 6.88 17.77
C ARG A 84 -12.80 7.61 19.09
N ARG A 85 -12.03 7.28 20.13
CA ARG A 85 -12.17 7.93 21.44
C ARG A 85 -11.74 9.38 21.40
N ARG A 86 -10.61 9.66 20.74
CA ARG A 86 -10.03 11.01 20.60
C ARG A 86 -10.56 11.75 19.37
N VAL A 87 -11.22 11.04 18.45
CA VAL A 87 -11.59 11.56 17.11
C VAL A 87 -10.38 12.13 16.37
N GLU A 88 -9.24 11.44 16.50
CA GLU A 88 -7.95 11.85 15.92
C GLU A 88 -7.46 10.83 14.90
N ARG A 89 -6.74 11.35 13.90
CA ARG A 89 -6.05 10.55 12.89
C ARG A 89 -4.54 10.67 13.05
N LEU A 90 -3.84 9.58 12.76
CA LEU A 90 -2.39 9.53 12.68
C LEU A 90 -1.99 8.78 11.42
N GLY A 91 -1.22 9.44 10.56
CA GLY A 91 -0.57 8.79 9.43
C GLY A 91 0.70 8.08 9.89
N ILE A 92 0.88 6.83 9.48
CA ILE A 92 2.16 6.14 9.57
C ILE A 92 2.62 5.91 8.14
N LYS A 93 3.85 6.29 7.85
CA LYS A 93 4.47 6.14 6.54
C LYS A 93 5.74 5.30 6.67
N THR A 94 5.94 4.37 5.76
CA THR A 94 7.22 3.72 5.56
C THR A 94 7.64 3.78 4.10
N ARG A 95 8.93 3.71 3.83
CA ARG A 95 9.46 3.79 2.47
C ARG A 95 10.41 2.64 2.20
N VAL A 96 10.26 1.99 1.04
CA VAL A 96 11.09 0.87 0.58
C VAL A 96 11.65 1.15 -0.82
N GLY A 97 12.80 0.56 -1.14
CA GLY A 97 13.36 0.60 -2.49
C GLY A 97 12.54 -0.24 -3.48
N THR A 98 12.89 -0.17 -4.75
CA THR A 98 12.21 -0.90 -5.83
C THR A 98 12.73 -2.31 -6.06
N ASP A 99 13.93 -2.63 -5.60
CA ASP A 99 14.61 -3.90 -5.89
C ASP A 99 13.99 -5.09 -5.12
N ASP A 100 13.71 -4.91 -3.83
CA ASP A 100 12.99 -5.89 -3.00
C ASP A 100 12.05 -5.13 -2.04
N PRO A 101 10.93 -4.62 -2.54
CA PRO A 101 10.01 -3.81 -1.77
C PRO A 101 9.18 -4.69 -0.82
N ARG A 102 9.62 -4.82 0.43
CA ARG A 102 8.96 -5.67 1.42
C ARG A 102 8.64 -4.92 2.70
N VAL A 103 7.46 -5.21 3.23
CA VAL A 103 7.04 -4.82 4.58
C VAL A 103 6.25 -5.97 5.21
N ARG A 104 6.19 -6.01 6.53
CA ARG A 104 5.38 -7.02 7.23
C ARG A 104 3.89 -6.67 7.16
N SER A 105 3.05 -7.67 6.89
CA SER A 105 1.59 -7.54 6.86
C SER A 105 1.01 -7.17 8.23
N VAL A 106 -0.10 -6.42 8.21
CA VAL A 106 -0.89 -6.08 9.39
C VAL A 106 -2.29 -6.72 9.37
N VAL A 107 -2.51 -7.72 8.52
CA VAL A 107 -3.81 -8.41 8.37
C VAL A 107 -4.23 -9.12 9.65
N ASP A 108 -3.28 -9.65 10.43
CA ASP A 108 -3.55 -10.26 11.73
C ASP A 108 -4.09 -9.26 12.77
N LEU A 109 -3.74 -7.99 12.62
CA LEU A 109 -4.19 -6.90 13.47
C LEU A 109 -5.49 -6.27 12.95
N PHE A 110 -5.58 -6.09 11.64
CA PHE A 110 -6.71 -5.47 10.94
C PHE A 110 -7.13 -6.35 9.76
N PRO A 111 -8.14 -7.22 9.90
CA PRO A 111 -8.57 -8.11 8.80
C PRO A 111 -8.93 -7.37 7.50
N GLY A 112 -9.41 -6.12 7.60
CA GLY A 112 -9.70 -5.27 6.43
C GLY A 112 -8.47 -4.87 5.62
N ALA A 113 -7.27 -4.92 6.22
CA ALA A 113 -6.01 -4.66 5.53
C ALA A 113 -5.73 -5.66 4.40
N ASN A 114 -6.32 -6.87 4.46
CA ASN A 114 -6.15 -7.90 3.44
C ASN A 114 -6.36 -7.36 2.02
N PHE A 115 -7.45 -6.66 1.79
CA PHE A 115 -7.77 -6.12 0.47
C PHE A 115 -6.89 -4.93 0.09
N GLN A 116 -6.58 -4.08 1.06
CA GLN A 116 -5.76 -2.88 0.86
C GLN A 116 -4.29 -3.22 0.59
N GLU A 117 -3.74 -4.21 1.30
CA GLU A 117 -2.37 -4.72 1.04
C GLU A 117 -2.27 -5.37 -0.34
N ARG A 118 -3.29 -6.12 -0.75
CA ARG A 118 -3.37 -6.68 -2.12
C ARG A 118 -3.44 -5.60 -3.18
N GLU A 119 -4.17 -4.49 -2.95
CA GLU A 119 -4.21 -3.35 -3.86
C GLU A 119 -2.83 -2.70 -4.00
N VAL A 120 -2.12 -2.48 -2.89
CA VAL A 120 -0.76 -1.93 -2.93
C VAL A 120 0.22 -2.88 -3.62
N TYR A 121 0.11 -4.19 -3.38
CA TYR A 121 0.88 -5.19 -4.12
C TYR A 121 0.57 -5.13 -5.60
N ASP A 122 -0.71 -5.08 -5.97
CA ASP A 122 -1.16 -5.13 -7.36
C ASP A 122 -0.65 -3.94 -8.19
N PHE A 123 -0.71 -2.74 -7.61
CA PHE A 123 -0.35 -1.51 -8.32
C PHE A 123 1.11 -1.08 -8.19
N PHE A 124 1.77 -1.39 -7.07
CA PHE A 124 3.14 -0.92 -6.78
C PHE A 124 4.15 -2.06 -6.63
N GLY A 125 3.71 -3.30 -6.46
CA GLY A 125 4.57 -4.46 -6.30
C GLY A 125 5.24 -4.54 -4.92
N VAL A 126 4.67 -3.94 -3.89
CA VAL A 126 5.16 -4.09 -2.52
C VAL A 126 4.66 -5.42 -1.97
N VAL A 127 5.58 -6.26 -1.52
CA VAL A 127 5.29 -7.57 -0.93
C VAL A 127 5.02 -7.41 0.57
N PHE A 128 3.89 -7.97 1.02
CA PHE A 128 3.51 -7.97 2.44
C PHE A 128 3.80 -9.33 3.06
N ASP A 129 4.94 -9.43 3.77
CA ASP A 129 5.37 -10.66 4.41
C ASP A 129 4.39 -11.09 5.50
N GLY A 130 3.94 -12.36 5.44
CA GLY A 130 2.93 -12.89 6.35
C GLY A 130 1.48 -12.64 5.91
N HIS A 131 1.25 -12.02 4.76
CA HIS A 131 -0.10 -11.92 4.20
C HIS A 131 -0.64 -13.31 3.84
N PRO A 132 -1.90 -13.65 4.20
CA PRO A 132 -2.43 -15.01 4.00
C PRO A 132 -2.66 -15.41 2.55
N ASP A 133 -2.91 -14.44 1.65
CA ASP A 133 -3.23 -14.70 0.23
C ASP A 133 -2.88 -13.47 -0.61
N LEU A 134 -1.57 -13.21 -0.79
CA LEU A 134 -1.07 -12.06 -1.54
C LEU A 134 -1.09 -12.34 -3.05
N ARG A 135 -2.17 -11.96 -3.68
CA ARG A 135 -2.37 -12.04 -5.15
C ARG A 135 -3.02 -10.78 -5.68
N ARG A 136 -2.98 -10.57 -6.97
CA ARG A 136 -3.64 -9.41 -7.62
C ARG A 136 -5.13 -9.37 -7.27
N ILE A 137 -5.71 -8.17 -7.25
CA ILE A 137 -7.12 -7.96 -6.89
C ILE A 137 -7.89 -7.15 -7.94
N LEU A 138 -7.26 -6.18 -8.58
CA LEU A 138 -7.87 -5.28 -9.55
C LEU A 138 -7.39 -5.56 -10.98
N LEU A 139 -6.13 -5.96 -11.13
CA LEU A 139 -5.56 -6.34 -12.43
C LEU A 139 -5.70 -7.84 -12.66
N PRO A 140 -5.71 -8.31 -13.92
CA PRO A 140 -5.62 -9.72 -14.26
C PRO A 140 -4.42 -10.41 -13.61
N GLU A 141 -4.54 -11.70 -13.28
CA GLU A 141 -3.46 -12.44 -12.58
C GLU A 141 -2.16 -12.50 -13.38
N ASP A 142 -2.27 -12.49 -14.71
CA ASP A 142 -1.17 -12.53 -15.66
C ASP A 142 -0.75 -11.14 -16.17
N TYR A 143 -1.24 -10.06 -15.57
CA TYR A 143 -0.81 -8.70 -15.92
C TYR A 143 0.66 -8.50 -15.59
N GLU A 144 1.45 -7.95 -16.53
CA GLU A 144 2.87 -7.71 -16.35
C GLU A 144 3.14 -6.27 -15.90
N GLY A 145 3.87 -6.14 -14.77
CA GLY A 145 4.28 -4.85 -14.21
C GLY A 145 3.33 -4.27 -13.16
N TYR A 146 3.56 -3.01 -12.84
CA TYR A 146 2.90 -2.28 -11.75
C TYR A 146 2.50 -0.88 -12.23
N PRO A 147 1.26 -0.68 -12.67
CA PRO A 147 0.86 0.50 -13.45
C PRO A 147 0.81 1.81 -12.67
N GLN A 148 0.82 1.77 -11.34
CA GLN A 148 0.85 2.97 -10.50
C GLN A 148 2.29 3.48 -10.22
N ARG A 149 3.31 2.72 -10.65
CA ARG A 149 4.68 3.24 -10.63
C ARG A 149 4.84 4.33 -11.68
N ARG A 150 5.50 5.44 -11.34
CA ARG A 150 5.68 6.59 -12.22
C ARG A 150 6.53 6.33 -13.45
N ASP A 151 7.35 5.29 -13.45
CA ASP A 151 8.15 4.82 -14.58
C ASP A 151 7.43 3.78 -15.44
N PHE A 152 6.20 3.41 -15.07
CA PHE A 152 5.39 2.53 -15.90
C PHE A 152 5.01 3.26 -17.20
N PRO A 153 5.17 2.62 -18.39
CA PRO A 153 4.91 3.25 -19.67
C PRO A 153 3.46 3.73 -19.82
N ILE A 154 3.26 5.01 -20.08
CA ILE A 154 1.94 5.56 -20.40
C ILE A 154 1.60 5.21 -21.85
N GLY A 155 0.39 4.66 -22.09
CA GLY A 155 -0.05 4.28 -23.43
C GLY A 155 0.42 2.89 -23.89
N GLY A 156 0.99 2.10 -22.97
CA GLY A 156 1.34 0.69 -23.20
C GLY A 156 0.14 -0.26 -23.13
N GLU A 157 -1.05 0.21 -22.78
CA GLU A 157 -2.23 -0.64 -22.79
C GLU A 157 -2.59 -0.99 -24.25
N PRO A 158 -2.57 -2.28 -24.60
CA PRO A 158 -2.90 -2.71 -25.93
C PRO A 158 -4.38 -2.45 -26.20
N VAL A 159 -4.67 -1.54 -27.11
CA VAL A 159 -6.03 -1.34 -27.62
C VAL A 159 -6.25 -2.33 -28.76
N LEU A 160 -7.30 -3.13 -28.62
CA LEU A 160 -7.66 -4.10 -29.64
C LEU A 160 -8.17 -3.37 -30.91
N PHE A 161 -7.40 -3.52 -31.98
CA PHE A 161 -7.83 -3.19 -33.34
C PHE A 161 -7.65 -4.43 -34.21
N THR A 162 -8.43 -4.55 -35.27
CA THR A 162 -8.39 -5.70 -36.20
C THR A 162 -6.99 -5.97 -36.79
N PHE A 163 -6.12 -4.97 -36.82
CA PHE A 163 -4.77 -5.10 -37.35
C PHE A 163 -3.68 -5.45 -36.34
N ASN A 164 -4.00 -5.47 -35.04
CA ASN A 164 -3.03 -5.76 -33.97
C ASN A 164 -3.47 -6.93 -33.04
N GLU A 165 -4.47 -7.69 -33.43
CA GLU A 165 -4.96 -8.84 -32.67
C GLU A 165 -3.83 -9.83 -32.30
N ASP A 166 -2.89 -10.05 -33.24
CA ASP A 166 -1.76 -10.95 -33.07
C ASP A 166 -0.68 -10.43 -32.09
N GLN A 167 -0.76 -9.17 -31.67
CA GLN A 167 0.20 -8.50 -30.78
C GLN A 167 -0.35 -8.35 -29.35
N MET A 168 -1.58 -8.81 -29.13
CA MET A 168 -2.22 -8.69 -27.81
C MET A 168 -1.59 -9.63 -26.79
N PRO A 169 -1.39 -9.16 -25.53
CA PRO A 169 -0.94 -10.00 -24.44
C PRO A 169 -1.90 -11.18 -24.18
N ARG A 170 -1.37 -12.33 -23.75
CA ARG A 170 -2.17 -13.54 -23.49
C ARG A 170 -3.26 -13.40 -22.43
N TRP A 171 -3.14 -12.44 -21.53
CA TRP A 171 -4.18 -12.17 -20.53
C TRP A 171 -5.48 -11.67 -21.19
N TRP A 172 -5.38 -10.96 -22.28
CA TRP A 172 -6.53 -10.54 -23.09
C TRP A 172 -7.31 -11.73 -23.65
N GLU A 173 -6.63 -12.74 -24.13
CA GLU A 173 -7.26 -13.95 -24.69
C GLU A 173 -8.09 -14.70 -23.64
N LYS A 174 -7.65 -14.69 -22.37
CA LYS A 174 -8.34 -15.36 -21.28
C LYS A 174 -9.60 -14.61 -20.83
N GLU A 175 -9.56 -13.29 -20.80
CA GLU A 175 -10.71 -12.47 -20.39
C GLU A 175 -11.76 -12.34 -21.50
N SER A 176 -11.34 -12.32 -22.73
CA SER A 176 -12.24 -12.28 -23.89
C SER A 176 -13.09 -13.53 -24.07
N GLY A 177 -13.04 -14.51 -23.14
CA GLY A 177 -13.81 -15.76 -23.03
C GLY A 177 -14.72 -16.00 -24.19
N GLY A 178 -14.11 -16.27 -25.35
CA GLY A 178 -14.77 -16.55 -26.60
C GLY A 178 -16.10 -15.82 -26.79
N TRP A 179 -16.08 -14.58 -27.23
CA TRP A 179 -17.20 -14.10 -28.01
C TRP A 179 -17.28 -15.05 -29.22
N GLN A 180 -17.96 -16.17 -29.02
CA GLN A 180 -18.39 -16.98 -30.13
C GLN A 180 -19.16 -16.04 -31.03
N GLN A 181 -18.57 -15.66 -32.14
CA GLN A 181 -19.31 -15.10 -33.25
C GLN A 181 -20.44 -16.08 -33.49
N GLY A 182 -21.65 -15.68 -33.06
CA GLY A 182 -22.82 -16.45 -33.39
C GLY A 182 -22.83 -16.57 -34.90
N GLU A 183 -22.72 -17.78 -35.39
CA GLU A 183 -23.08 -18.14 -36.74
C GLU A 183 -24.54 -17.71 -36.96
N ASN A 184 -24.74 -16.50 -37.40
CA ASN A 184 -25.97 -16.10 -38.06
C ASN A 184 -25.61 -15.80 -39.51
N GLY A 185 -25.36 -16.89 -40.21
CA GLY A 185 -25.58 -16.93 -41.63
C GLY A 185 -27.08 -16.84 -41.93
N ARG A 186 -27.34 -16.00 -42.84
CA ARG A 186 -28.42 -15.88 -43.85
C ARG A 186 -29.13 -14.55 -43.82
#